data_9cc9787ae9e93061bfde5f072994ba0f
#
_entry.id   9cc9787ae9e93061bfde5f072994ba0f
#
_cell.length_a   1.000
_cell.length_b   1.000
_cell.length_c   1.000
_cell.angle_alpha   90.00
_cell.angle_beta   90.00
_cell.angle_gamma   90.00
#
_symmetry.space_group_name_H-M   'P 1'
#
loop_
_entity.id
_entity.type
_entity.pdbx_description
1 polymer ?
#
loop_
_entity_poly.entity_id
_entity_poly.type
_entity_poly.pdbx_seq_one_letter_code
_entity_poly.pdbx_strand_id
1 'polypeptide(L)'
;MNKIKSKNICVFGLGYVGCVGIACLAEAGHKVIGVDINTAKVELVNNGIPTIVEPGLDDLLKKGVECGRVTATSNVDLAVIDSEILFITVGTPCKLNGELDLSHIYSVAESIGKIISQIDEHLVIAIRSTVKPNTCKKVAEIIEIHSGKKCNKDFSVVANPEFLREGTAIQDYFNPPYVLIGASDKAGADEVASIYENVNAEIINVDIKTAEIIKYVNNSWHALKVTFGNEVGSICKALNIDSNEVMDIFCKDIILNISASYLRPGFAYGGACLPKDLSALVALSSEANVSTPLIDNICKSNEAHIERALKLIERYKVETNIGFLGVSFKAGTDDLRNSPTLKIIHALIEAGYNVRIYDDTVSFALSTGRNVGLLRDQLGDISKFLVESPKDFLDFAEVVIVAKNEPSFSVILNELIDRHVIDLVGLKEFKVKENTYT
;
A
#
# COMPACT_ATOMS: atom_id res chain seq x y z
N MET A 1 13.23 -5.38 -33.40
CA MET A 1 12.82 -6.20 -32.26
C MET A 1 14.03 -6.97 -31.79
N ASN A 2 14.57 -6.62 -30.63
CA ASN A 2 15.62 -7.42 -30.00
C ASN A 2 15.02 -8.81 -29.68
N LYS A 3 15.72 -9.90 -30.06
CA LYS A 3 15.28 -11.24 -29.65
C LYS A 3 15.41 -11.34 -28.14
N ILE A 4 14.30 -11.51 -27.45
CA ILE A 4 14.33 -11.85 -26.03
C ILE A 4 15.14 -13.12 -25.84
N LYS A 5 16.01 -13.14 -24.85
CA LYS A 5 16.69 -14.33 -24.41
C LYS A 5 15.67 -15.28 -23.77
N SER A 6 15.34 -16.38 -24.42
CA SER A 6 14.42 -17.37 -23.87
C SER A 6 14.97 -17.91 -22.55
N LYS A 7 14.13 -17.95 -21.51
CA LYS A 7 14.41 -18.50 -20.19
C LYS A 7 13.66 -19.82 -20.00
N ASN A 8 14.21 -20.69 -19.17
CA ASN A 8 13.53 -21.86 -18.66
C ASN A 8 12.88 -21.48 -17.31
N ILE A 9 11.57 -21.55 -17.22
CA ILE A 9 10.80 -21.07 -16.09
C ILE A 9 9.92 -22.18 -15.52
N CYS A 10 10.00 -22.43 -14.22
CA CYS A 10 9.08 -23.30 -13.50
C CYS A 10 7.99 -22.49 -12.81
N VAL A 11 6.74 -22.95 -12.87
CA VAL A 11 5.60 -22.32 -12.19
C VAL A 11 4.92 -23.33 -11.29
N PHE A 12 5.03 -23.13 -9.97
CA PHE A 12 4.37 -23.95 -8.95
C PHE A 12 2.95 -23.51 -8.71
N GLY A 13 2.00 -24.39 -8.95
CA GLY A 13 0.57 -24.18 -8.82
C GLY A 13 -0.09 -23.83 -10.15
N LEU A 14 -0.99 -24.69 -10.63
CA LEU A 14 -1.76 -24.50 -11.86
C LEU A 14 -3.20 -24.07 -11.53
N GLY A 15 -3.32 -23.13 -10.60
CA GLY A 15 -4.54 -22.36 -10.33
C GLY A 15 -4.69 -21.21 -11.31
N TYR A 16 -5.49 -20.20 -10.95
CA TYR A 16 -5.78 -19.05 -11.82
C TYR A 16 -4.50 -18.32 -12.24
N VAL A 17 -3.71 -17.85 -11.30
CA VAL A 17 -2.47 -17.09 -11.55
C VAL A 17 -1.43 -17.91 -12.29
N GLY A 18 -1.27 -19.19 -11.92
CA GLY A 18 -0.29 -20.06 -12.56
C GLY A 18 -0.68 -20.44 -13.99
N CYS A 19 -1.94 -20.77 -14.25
CA CYS A 19 -2.41 -21.15 -15.58
C CYS A 19 -2.31 -19.99 -16.58
N VAL A 20 -2.72 -18.78 -16.18
CA VAL A 20 -2.51 -17.56 -16.98
C VAL A 20 -1.01 -17.30 -17.17
N GLY A 21 -0.24 -17.43 -16.07
CA GLY A 21 1.21 -17.18 -16.08
C GLY A 21 1.97 -18.06 -17.08
N ILE A 22 1.73 -19.40 -17.09
CA ILE A 22 2.43 -20.30 -18.02
C ILE A 22 2.14 -19.99 -19.49
N ALA A 23 0.87 -19.65 -19.80
CA ALA A 23 0.47 -19.33 -21.16
C ALA A 23 1.08 -17.99 -21.65
N CYS A 24 1.03 -16.94 -20.80
CA CYS A 24 1.56 -15.62 -21.12
C CYS A 24 3.11 -15.62 -21.22
N LEU A 25 3.80 -16.32 -20.32
CA LEU A 25 5.26 -16.50 -20.38
C LEU A 25 5.70 -17.24 -21.65
N ALA A 26 4.96 -18.28 -22.04
CA ALA A 26 5.23 -19.01 -23.28
C ALA A 26 5.01 -18.14 -24.54
N GLU A 27 3.96 -17.32 -24.55
CA GLU A 27 3.70 -16.34 -25.62
C GLU A 27 4.81 -15.28 -25.69
N ALA A 28 5.34 -14.85 -24.53
CA ALA A 28 6.51 -13.98 -24.45
C ALA A 28 7.81 -14.61 -24.96
N GLY A 29 7.83 -15.93 -25.22
CA GLY A 29 8.96 -16.63 -25.84
C GLY A 29 9.79 -17.51 -24.92
N HIS A 30 9.38 -17.65 -23.64
CA HIS A 30 10.04 -18.49 -22.65
C HIS A 30 9.63 -19.97 -22.79
N LYS A 31 10.43 -20.89 -22.23
CA LYS A 31 10.04 -22.28 -22.02
C LYS A 31 9.53 -22.41 -20.57
N VAL A 32 8.34 -22.95 -20.42
CA VAL A 32 7.66 -22.95 -19.13
C VAL A 32 7.22 -24.36 -18.75
N ILE A 33 7.58 -24.80 -17.57
CA ILE A 33 7.10 -26.04 -16.97
C ILE A 33 6.18 -25.71 -15.77
N GLY A 34 4.91 -26.11 -15.87
CA GLY A 34 3.96 -26.00 -14.77
C GLY A 34 4.07 -27.18 -13.82
N VAL A 35 4.03 -26.93 -12.51
CA VAL A 35 4.03 -27.95 -11.47
C VAL A 35 2.77 -27.89 -10.64
N ASP A 36 2.03 -28.98 -10.53
CA ASP A 36 0.89 -29.11 -9.61
C ASP A 36 0.81 -30.52 -9.03
N ILE A 37 0.41 -30.61 -7.78
CA ILE A 37 0.16 -31.89 -7.09
C ILE A 37 -1.07 -32.62 -7.65
N ASN A 38 -1.98 -31.89 -8.28
CA ASN A 38 -3.18 -32.42 -8.90
C ASN A 38 -2.87 -32.88 -10.32
N THR A 39 -2.71 -34.20 -10.51
CA THR A 39 -2.40 -34.82 -11.80
C THR A 39 -3.44 -34.52 -12.90
N ALA A 40 -4.73 -34.33 -12.53
CA ALA A 40 -5.75 -33.96 -13.51
C ALA A 40 -5.49 -32.58 -14.12
N LYS A 41 -5.01 -31.60 -13.31
CA LYS A 41 -4.61 -30.30 -13.85
C LYS A 41 -3.38 -30.41 -14.75
N VAL A 42 -2.42 -31.24 -14.39
CA VAL A 42 -1.23 -31.51 -15.21
C VAL A 42 -1.62 -32.09 -16.56
N GLU A 43 -2.53 -33.07 -16.59
CA GLU A 43 -3.05 -33.66 -17.81
C GLU A 43 -3.80 -32.65 -18.68
N LEU A 44 -4.66 -31.81 -18.09
CA LEU A 44 -5.35 -30.74 -18.82
C LEU A 44 -4.35 -29.82 -19.53
N VAL A 45 -3.37 -29.28 -18.80
CA VAL A 45 -2.37 -28.37 -19.34
C VAL A 45 -1.57 -29.05 -20.46
N ASN A 46 -1.13 -30.30 -20.32
CA ASN A 46 -0.38 -31.02 -21.34
C ASN A 46 -1.22 -31.30 -22.60
N ASN A 47 -2.55 -31.29 -22.47
CA ASN A 47 -3.47 -31.38 -23.61
C ASN A 47 -3.86 -30.01 -24.19
N GLY A 48 -3.25 -28.92 -23.72
CA GLY A 48 -3.55 -27.55 -24.15
C GLY A 48 -4.89 -27.04 -23.63
N ILE A 49 -5.43 -27.63 -22.55
CA ILE A 49 -6.72 -27.26 -21.95
C ILE A 49 -6.44 -26.50 -20.65
N PRO A 50 -6.91 -25.24 -20.50
CA PRO A 50 -6.74 -24.48 -19.28
C PRO A 50 -7.44 -25.13 -18.07
N THR A 51 -6.88 -24.91 -16.88
CA THR A 51 -7.46 -25.38 -15.61
C THR A 51 -8.52 -24.43 -15.05
N ILE A 52 -8.75 -23.30 -15.74
CA ILE A 52 -9.69 -22.22 -15.37
C ILE A 52 -10.34 -21.66 -16.62
N VAL A 53 -11.41 -20.92 -16.47
CA VAL A 53 -12.07 -20.20 -17.58
C VAL A 53 -11.58 -18.76 -17.61
N GLU A 54 -10.94 -18.38 -18.73
CA GLU A 54 -10.48 -17.00 -18.97
C GLU A 54 -10.50 -16.73 -20.47
N PRO A 55 -11.08 -15.60 -20.95
CA PRO A 55 -11.14 -15.30 -22.37
C PRO A 55 -9.79 -15.32 -23.08
N GLY A 56 -9.67 -16.10 -24.14
CA GLY A 56 -8.45 -16.21 -24.95
C GLY A 56 -7.36 -17.13 -24.38
N LEU A 57 -7.56 -17.71 -23.20
CA LEU A 57 -6.56 -18.57 -22.56
C LEU A 57 -6.46 -19.94 -23.26
N ASP A 58 -7.58 -20.47 -23.78
CA ASP A 58 -7.63 -21.74 -24.50
C ASP A 58 -6.68 -21.72 -25.71
N ASP A 59 -6.80 -20.69 -26.55
CA ASP A 59 -5.97 -20.55 -27.75
C ASP A 59 -4.49 -20.34 -27.38
N LEU A 60 -4.23 -19.52 -26.35
CA LEU A 60 -2.88 -19.18 -25.95
C LEU A 60 -2.15 -20.39 -25.35
N LEU A 61 -2.79 -21.13 -24.47
CA LEU A 61 -2.21 -22.32 -23.84
C LEU A 61 -2.01 -23.43 -24.89
N LYS A 62 -2.99 -23.69 -25.73
CA LYS A 62 -2.90 -24.67 -26.81
C LYS A 62 -1.72 -24.38 -27.71
N LYS A 63 -1.55 -23.14 -28.17
CA LYS A 63 -0.41 -22.68 -28.96
C LYS A 63 0.91 -22.93 -28.22
N GLY A 64 0.98 -22.63 -26.93
CA GLY A 64 2.17 -22.86 -26.10
C GLY A 64 2.57 -24.32 -26.00
N VAL A 65 1.61 -25.23 -25.87
CA VAL A 65 1.84 -26.69 -25.86
C VAL A 65 2.24 -27.21 -27.25
N GLU A 66 1.51 -26.84 -28.28
CA GLU A 66 1.79 -27.28 -29.66
C GLU A 66 3.18 -26.86 -30.15
N CYS A 67 3.67 -25.69 -29.75
CA CYS A 67 5.02 -25.24 -30.09
C CYS A 67 6.12 -25.75 -29.12
N GLY A 68 5.77 -26.58 -28.14
CA GLY A 68 6.72 -27.21 -27.21
C GLY A 68 7.30 -26.23 -26.15
N ARG A 69 6.65 -25.08 -25.92
CA ARG A 69 7.08 -24.13 -24.93
C ARG A 69 6.42 -24.32 -23.58
N VAL A 70 5.26 -25.00 -23.53
CA VAL A 70 4.55 -25.31 -22.28
C VAL A 70 4.54 -26.82 -22.10
N THR A 71 4.91 -27.23 -20.90
CA THR A 71 4.71 -28.60 -20.38
C THR A 71 4.24 -28.51 -18.94
N ALA A 72 3.68 -29.60 -18.40
CA ALA A 72 3.31 -29.68 -17.00
C ALA A 72 3.70 -31.03 -16.41
N THR A 73 4.02 -31.06 -15.10
CA THR A 73 4.42 -32.27 -14.39
C THR A 73 4.01 -32.21 -12.93
N SER A 74 3.91 -33.36 -12.28
CA SER A 74 3.86 -33.46 -10.81
C SER A 74 5.24 -33.76 -10.19
N ASN A 75 6.27 -33.95 -11.03
CA ASN A 75 7.63 -34.21 -10.59
C ASN A 75 8.38 -32.87 -10.40
N VAL A 76 8.56 -32.49 -9.11
CA VAL A 76 9.22 -31.25 -8.72
C VAL A 76 10.69 -31.23 -9.12
N ASP A 77 11.39 -32.35 -8.99
CA ASP A 77 12.83 -32.45 -9.22
C ASP A 77 13.18 -32.08 -10.66
N LEU A 78 12.49 -32.71 -11.64
CA LEU A 78 12.68 -32.40 -13.06
C LEU A 78 12.38 -30.93 -13.39
N ALA A 79 11.36 -30.37 -12.77
CA ALA A 79 10.95 -28.99 -13.07
C ALA A 79 11.94 -27.95 -12.53
N VAL A 80 12.56 -28.19 -11.37
CA VAL A 80 13.49 -27.26 -10.73
C VAL A 80 14.88 -27.31 -11.39
N ILE A 81 15.39 -28.51 -11.70
CA ILE A 81 16.76 -28.69 -12.22
C ILE A 81 16.97 -27.96 -13.56
N ASP A 82 15.99 -27.95 -14.44
CA ASP A 82 16.09 -27.36 -15.77
C ASP A 82 15.68 -25.86 -15.80
N SER A 83 15.39 -25.24 -14.67
CA SER A 83 14.84 -23.88 -14.60
C SER A 83 15.84 -22.85 -14.10
N GLU A 84 15.74 -21.62 -14.63
CA GLU A 84 16.50 -20.43 -14.21
C GLU A 84 15.69 -19.61 -13.19
N ILE A 85 14.34 -19.59 -13.34
CA ILE A 85 13.40 -18.86 -12.48
C ILE A 85 12.28 -19.79 -12.05
N LEU A 86 11.97 -19.77 -10.75
CA LEU A 86 10.91 -20.54 -10.13
C LEU A 86 9.82 -19.61 -9.62
N PHE A 87 8.63 -19.63 -10.23
CA PHE A 87 7.47 -18.89 -9.73
C PHE A 87 6.65 -19.71 -8.74
N ILE A 88 6.35 -19.15 -7.57
CA ILE A 88 5.42 -19.73 -6.60
C ILE A 88 4.07 -19.01 -6.76
N THR A 89 3.08 -19.75 -7.30
CA THR A 89 1.71 -19.28 -7.56
C THR A 89 0.65 -20.15 -6.86
N VAL A 90 1.07 -20.89 -5.84
CA VAL A 90 0.16 -21.76 -5.07
C VAL A 90 -0.86 -20.95 -4.28
N GLY A 91 -2.03 -21.53 -4.03
CA GLY A 91 -3.11 -20.88 -3.27
C GLY A 91 -2.72 -20.61 -1.82
N THR A 92 -3.18 -19.46 -1.32
CA THR A 92 -3.04 -19.02 0.08
C THR A 92 -4.41 -18.74 0.68
N PRO A 93 -5.21 -19.77 1.02
CA PRO A 93 -6.56 -19.58 1.53
C PRO A 93 -6.57 -18.90 2.90
N CYS A 94 -7.69 -18.25 3.23
CA CYS A 94 -7.89 -17.70 4.57
C CYS A 94 -8.26 -18.79 5.57
N LYS A 95 -7.64 -18.74 6.75
CA LYS A 95 -8.04 -19.51 7.94
C LYS A 95 -9.30 -18.90 8.57
N LEU A 96 -9.92 -19.60 9.49
CA LEU A 96 -11.11 -19.13 10.22
C LEU A 96 -10.89 -17.83 11.01
N ASN A 97 -9.65 -17.56 11.42
CA ASN A 97 -9.27 -16.32 12.11
C ASN A 97 -8.92 -15.14 11.17
N GLY A 98 -9.10 -15.32 9.84
CA GLY A 98 -8.77 -14.31 8.82
C GLY A 98 -7.31 -14.27 8.40
N GLU A 99 -6.42 -15.04 9.01
CA GLU A 99 -5.02 -15.13 8.57
C GLU A 99 -4.90 -15.98 7.29
N LEU A 100 -3.88 -15.68 6.47
CA LEU A 100 -3.56 -16.54 5.33
C LEU A 100 -2.91 -17.85 5.80
N ASP A 101 -3.31 -18.94 5.17
CA ASP A 101 -2.59 -20.20 5.25
C ASP A 101 -1.46 -20.22 4.22
N LEU A 102 -0.23 -20.15 4.70
CA LEU A 102 0.99 -20.13 3.90
C LEU A 102 1.67 -21.52 3.83
N SER A 103 1.03 -22.57 4.35
CA SER A 103 1.59 -23.91 4.42
C SER A 103 2.02 -24.44 3.05
N HIS A 104 1.22 -24.19 2.00
CA HIS A 104 1.55 -24.60 0.63
C HIS A 104 2.83 -23.92 0.12
N ILE A 105 3.02 -22.63 0.41
CA ILE A 105 4.24 -21.89 0.03
C ILE A 105 5.47 -22.48 0.72
N TYR A 106 5.36 -22.75 2.02
CA TYR A 106 6.47 -23.31 2.79
C TYR A 106 6.81 -24.73 2.37
N SER A 107 5.81 -25.53 2.01
CA SER A 107 6.00 -26.89 1.48
C SER A 107 6.74 -26.88 0.13
N VAL A 108 6.40 -25.91 -0.75
CA VAL A 108 7.14 -25.70 -2.01
C VAL A 108 8.57 -25.25 -1.72
N ALA A 109 8.76 -24.33 -0.76
CA ALA A 109 10.11 -23.87 -0.37
C ALA A 109 10.99 -25.01 0.16
N GLU A 110 10.42 -25.92 0.99
CA GLU A 110 11.13 -27.12 1.46
C GLU A 110 11.55 -28.04 0.30
N SER A 111 10.65 -28.25 -0.67
CA SER A 111 10.93 -29.09 -1.84
C SER A 111 12.03 -28.46 -2.68
N ILE A 112 11.95 -27.16 -2.97
CA ILE A 112 12.99 -26.41 -3.68
C ILE A 112 14.34 -26.54 -2.93
N GLY A 113 14.36 -26.30 -1.62
CA GLY A 113 15.58 -26.36 -0.81
C GLY A 113 16.31 -27.69 -0.89
N LYS A 114 15.59 -28.81 -0.91
CA LYS A 114 16.17 -30.14 -1.06
C LYS A 114 16.85 -30.35 -2.42
N ILE A 115 16.28 -29.76 -3.47
CA ILE A 115 16.77 -29.96 -4.85
C ILE A 115 17.94 -29.04 -5.16
N ILE A 116 17.85 -27.76 -4.80
CA ILE A 116 18.89 -26.77 -5.17
C ILE A 116 20.24 -27.02 -4.48
N SER A 117 20.30 -27.87 -3.46
CA SER A 117 21.57 -28.34 -2.88
C SER A 117 22.50 -28.98 -3.93
N GLN A 118 21.93 -29.48 -5.01
CA GLN A 118 22.64 -30.20 -6.11
C GLN A 118 22.85 -29.33 -7.36
N ILE A 119 22.40 -28.09 -7.37
CA ILE A 119 22.47 -27.15 -8.52
C ILE A 119 23.54 -26.11 -8.20
N ASP A 120 24.53 -25.93 -9.07
CA ASP A 120 25.59 -24.93 -8.88
C ASP A 120 25.20 -23.55 -9.42
N GLU A 121 24.29 -23.50 -10.37
CA GLU A 121 23.80 -22.26 -10.97
C GLU A 121 22.96 -21.45 -9.97
N HIS A 122 22.98 -20.12 -10.14
CA HIS A 122 22.17 -19.21 -9.33
C HIS A 122 20.70 -19.28 -9.77
N LEU A 123 19.81 -19.62 -8.85
CA LEU A 123 18.37 -19.71 -9.07
C LEU A 123 17.63 -18.53 -8.47
N VAL A 124 16.58 -18.06 -9.16
CA VAL A 124 15.69 -17.02 -8.63
C VAL A 124 14.32 -17.62 -8.31
N ILE A 125 13.90 -17.46 -7.07
CA ILE A 125 12.59 -17.88 -6.57
C ILE A 125 11.69 -16.64 -6.43
N ALA A 126 10.72 -16.50 -7.32
CA ALA A 126 9.80 -15.38 -7.36
C ALA A 126 8.44 -15.77 -6.73
N ILE A 127 8.06 -15.14 -5.64
CA ILE A 127 6.77 -15.33 -4.99
C ILE A 127 5.74 -14.43 -5.65
N ARG A 128 4.78 -15.03 -6.36
CA ARG A 128 3.68 -14.35 -7.04
C ARG A 128 2.35 -14.52 -6.31
N SER A 129 2.24 -15.52 -5.45
CA SER A 129 1.10 -15.69 -4.54
C SER A 129 0.94 -14.48 -3.63
N THR A 130 -0.30 -14.18 -3.24
CA THR A 130 -0.58 -13.14 -2.23
C THR A 130 -0.07 -13.61 -0.87
N VAL A 131 0.85 -12.85 -0.28
CA VAL A 131 1.54 -13.21 0.96
C VAL A 131 1.64 -12.01 1.92
N LYS A 132 1.71 -12.28 3.22
CA LYS A 132 1.93 -11.25 4.23
C LYS A 132 3.41 -10.82 4.30
N PRO A 133 3.71 -9.59 4.77
CA PRO A 133 5.08 -9.14 4.97
C PRO A 133 5.93 -10.11 5.80
N ASN A 134 7.18 -10.28 5.38
CA ASN A 134 8.17 -11.25 5.85
C ASN A 134 7.99 -12.70 5.37
N THR A 135 7.09 -13.00 4.46
CA THR A 135 6.93 -14.35 3.90
C THR A 135 8.14 -14.73 3.02
N CYS A 136 8.61 -13.82 2.16
CA CYS A 136 9.82 -14.06 1.36
C CYS A 136 11.04 -14.36 2.23
N LYS A 137 11.20 -13.62 3.32
CA LYS A 137 12.26 -13.90 4.31
C LYS A 137 12.14 -15.32 4.88
N LYS A 138 10.93 -15.74 5.24
CA LYS A 138 10.69 -17.08 5.77
C LYS A 138 10.94 -18.17 4.74
N VAL A 139 10.58 -17.93 3.48
CA VAL A 139 10.88 -18.84 2.36
C VAL A 139 12.40 -18.97 2.17
N ALA A 140 13.14 -17.86 2.20
CA ALA A 140 14.61 -17.91 2.12
C ALA A 140 15.22 -18.73 3.25
N GLU A 141 14.79 -18.54 4.50
CA GLU A 141 15.24 -19.32 5.66
C GLU A 141 14.97 -20.82 5.50
N ILE A 142 13.79 -21.22 5.00
CA ILE A 142 13.44 -22.61 4.75
C ILE A 142 14.37 -23.21 3.69
N ILE A 143 14.58 -22.51 2.59
CA ILE A 143 15.46 -22.96 1.52
C ILE A 143 16.91 -23.08 2.01
N GLU A 144 17.42 -22.13 2.78
CA GLU A 144 18.76 -22.20 3.38
C GLU A 144 18.93 -23.43 4.28
N ILE A 145 17.92 -23.73 5.13
CA ILE A 145 17.95 -24.89 6.05
C ILE A 145 18.04 -26.19 5.26
N HIS A 146 17.28 -26.34 4.19
CA HIS A 146 17.19 -27.61 3.46
C HIS A 146 18.29 -27.78 2.41
N SER A 147 18.88 -26.69 1.91
CA SER A 147 19.90 -26.72 0.88
C SER A 147 21.34 -26.60 1.40
N GLY A 148 21.53 -25.97 2.56
CA GLY A 148 22.84 -25.53 3.02
C GLY A 148 23.41 -24.32 2.26
N LYS A 149 22.69 -23.78 1.27
CA LYS A 149 23.03 -22.60 0.47
C LYS A 149 22.61 -21.31 1.15
N LYS A 150 23.07 -20.16 0.63
CA LYS A 150 22.81 -18.84 1.20
C LYS A 150 22.04 -17.96 0.24
N CYS A 151 20.95 -17.37 0.73
CA CYS A 151 20.16 -16.37 -0.01
C CYS A 151 21.03 -15.15 -0.34
N ASN A 152 20.76 -14.52 -1.49
CA ASN A 152 21.49 -13.40 -2.08
C ASN A 152 22.94 -13.72 -2.48
N LYS A 153 23.34 -14.98 -2.41
CA LYS A 153 24.65 -15.45 -2.86
C LYS A 153 24.50 -16.63 -3.83
N ASP A 154 23.85 -17.69 -3.38
CA ASP A 154 23.69 -18.92 -4.16
C ASP A 154 22.30 -19.01 -4.81
N PHE A 155 21.32 -18.29 -4.30
CA PHE A 155 19.98 -18.10 -4.86
C PHE A 155 19.38 -16.77 -4.40
N SER A 156 18.34 -16.29 -5.09
CA SER A 156 17.58 -15.10 -4.70
C SER A 156 16.12 -15.43 -4.43
N VAL A 157 15.49 -14.72 -3.45
CA VAL A 157 14.05 -14.75 -3.23
C VAL A 157 13.48 -13.36 -3.50
N VAL A 158 12.50 -13.29 -4.41
CA VAL A 158 11.92 -12.06 -4.92
C VAL A 158 10.41 -12.07 -4.71
N ALA A 159 9.82 -10.98 -4.26
CA ALA A 159 8.38 -10.78 -4.30
C ALA A 159 7.99 -10.16 -5.64
N ASN A 160 7.14 -10.84 -6.42
CA ASN A 160 6.63 -10.34 -7.69
C ASN A 160 5.10 -10.50 -7.72
N PRO A 161 4.36 -9.67 -6.96
CA PRO A 161 2.90 -9.74 -6.90
C PRO A 161 2.26 -9.47 -8.26
N GLU A 162 1.11 -10.07 -8.50
CA GLU A 162 0.30 -9.87 -9.69
C GLU A 162 -0.90 -8.97 -9.41
N PHE A 163 -1.43 -8.33 -10.47
CA PHE A 163 -2.61 -7.47 -10.40
C PHE A 163 -3.64 -7.83 -11.48
N LEU A 164 -3.70 -9.13 -11.80
CA LEU A 164 -4.62 -9.69 -12.79
C LEU A 164 -6.07 -9.62 -12.31
N ARG A 165 -6.98 -9.33 -13.21
CA ARG A 165 -8.43 -9.37 -12.98
C ARG A 165 -9.04 -10.49 -13.79
N GLU A 166 -9.90 -11.29 -13.14
CA GLU A 166 -10.66 -12.34 -13.83
C GLU A 166 -11.49 -11.72 -14.97
N GLY A 167 -11.46 -12.37 -16.13
CA GLY A 167 -12.09 -11.91 -17.36
C GLY A 167 -11.23 -10.98 -18.23
N THR A 168 -10.10 -10.44 -17.75
CA THR A 168 -9.15 -9.60 -18.49
C THR A 168 -7.69 -9.92 -18.19
N ALA A 169 -7.41 -11.07 -17.59
CA ALA A 169 -6.10 -11.40 -17.05
C ALA A 169 -4.97 -11.42 -18.10
N ILE A 170 -5.23 -11.87 -19.30
CA ILE A 170 -4.24 -11.87 -20.40
C ILE A 170 -3.90 -10.42 -20.79
N GLN A 171 -4.90 -9.55 -20.93
CA GLN A 171 -4.69 -8.14 -21.22
C GLN A 171 -3.94 -7.45 -20.08
N ASP A 172 -4.33 -7.72 -18.83
CA ASP A 172 -3.67 -7.17 -17.64
C ASP A 172 -2.21 -7.66 -17.50
N TYR A 173 -1.90 -8.87 -17.98
CA TYR A 173 -0.54 -9.38 -17.98
C TYR A 173 0.39 -8.62 -18.95
N PHE A 174 -0.08 -8.34 -20.18
CA PHE A 174 0.73 -7.67 -21.20
C PHE A 174 0.69 -6.16 -21.12
N ASN A 175 -0.33 -5.56 -20.45
CA ASN A 175 -0.49 -4.12 -20.29
C ASN A 175 -0.84 -3.76 -18.84
N PRO A 176 -0.04 -4.17 -17.84
CA PRO A 176 -0.29 -3.81 -16.46
C PRO A 176 0.05 -2.33 -16.25
N PRO A 177 -0.49 -1.67 -15.21
CA PRO A 177 -0.12 -0.29 -14.87
C PRO A 177 1.36 -0.17 -14.47
N TYR A 178 1.93 -1.22 -13.93
CA TYR A 178 3.35 -1.40 -13.59
C TYR A 178 3.66 -2.86 -13.31
N VAL A 179 4.94 -3.24 -13.41
CA VAL A 179 5.47 -4.50 -12.90
C VAL A 179 6.22 -4.20 -11.59
N LEU A 180 5.83 -4.85 -10.50
CA LEU A 180 6.45 -4.64 -9.19
C LEU A 180 7.40 -5.79 -8.83
N ILE A 181 8.62 -5.45 -8.46
CA ILE A 181 9.66 -6.39 -8.05
C ILE A 181 10.21 -5.97 -6.70
N GLY A 182 10.01 -6.80 -5.68
CA GLY A 182 10.61 -6.64 -4.35
C GLY A 182 11.79 -7.58 -4.19
N ALA A 183 13.00 -7.06 -4.14
CA ALA A 183 14.20 -7.86 -4.01
C ALA A 183 15.19 -7.26 -3.01
N SER A 184 16.00 -8.11 -2.37
CA SER A 184 17.09 -7.68 -1.50
C SER A 184 18.45 -7.65 -2.22
N ASP A 185 18.54 -8.21 -3.40
CA ASP A 185 19.71 -8.21 -4.26
C ASP A 185 19.38 -7.85 -5.72
N LYS A 186 20.38 -7.27 -6.39
CA LYS A 186 20.23 -6.79 -7.77
C LYS A 186 20.10 -7.94 -8.77
N ALA A 187 20.77 -9.05 -8.53
CA ALA A 187 20.77 -10.18 -9.46
C ALA A 187 19.37 -10.79 -9.58
N GLY A 188 18.69 -11.04 -8.44
CA GLY A 188 17.32 -11.51 -8.43
C GLY A 188 16.34 -10.51 -9.06
N ALA A 189 16.52 -9.21 -8.80
CA ALA A 189 15.67 -8.18 -9.39
C ALA A 189 15.83 -8.12 -10.91
N ASP A 190 17.06 -8.08 -11.43
CA ASP A 190 17.35 -7.99 -12.86
C ASP A 190 16.87 -9.25 -13.60
N GLU A 191 17.03 -10.43 -13.00
CA GLU A 191 16.60 -11.68 -13.59
C GLU A 191 15.08 -11.74 -13.74
N VAL A 192 14.31 -11.35 -12.70
CA VAL A 192 12.85 -11.26 -12.81
C VAL A 192 12.43 -10.15 -13.78
N ALA A 193 13.13 -9.01 -13.80
CA ALA A 193 12.83 -7.93 -14.74
C ALA A 193 12.99 -8.37 -16.21
N SER A 194 13.97 -9.23 -16.50
CA SER A 194 14.29 -9.68 -17.86
C SER A 194 13.14 -10.42 -18.56
N ILE A 195 12.24 -11.05 -17.80
CA ILE A 195 11.09 -11.76 -18.40
C ILE A 195 9.95 -10.83 -18.83
N TYR A 196 10.00 -9.55 -18.40
CA TYR A 196 8.98 -8.54 -18.70
C TYR A 196 9.40 -7.54 -19.79
N GLU A 197 10.49 -7.80 -20.53
CA GLU A 197 10.98 -6.90 -21.60
C GLU A 197 9.94 -6.62 -22.69
N ASN A 198 8.97 -7.52 -22.91
CA ASN A 198 7.87 -7.35 -23.86
C ASN A 198 6.59 -6.78 -23.23
N VAL A 199 6.60 -6.50 -21.94
CA VAL A 199 5.46 -5.92 -21.25
C VAL A 199 5.56 -4.41 -21.31
N ASN A 200 4.51 -3.75 -21.81
CA ASN A 200 4.49 -2.29 -21.93
C ASN A 200 4.12 -1.64 -20.60
N ALA A 201 5.04 -1.69 -19.63
CA ALA A 201 4.82 -1.12 -18.31
C ALA A 201 6.14 -0.69 -17.65
N GLU A 202 6.06 0.25 -16.74
CA GLU A 202 7.18 0.60 -15.86
C GLU A 202 7.53 -0.57 -14.94
N ILE A 203 8.82 -0.90 -14.83
CA ILE A 203 9.32 -1.85 -13.83
C ILE A 203 9.74 -1.09 -12.58
N ILE A 204 9.07 -1.34 -11.48
CA ILE A 204 9.30 -0.69 -10.19
C ILE A 204 10.01 -1.65 -9.25
N ASN A 205 11.26 -1.33 -8.91
CA ASN A 205 12.03 -2.09 -7.93
C ASN A 205 11.88 -1.47 -6.54
N VAL A 206 11.53 -2.29 -5.54
CA VAL A 206 11.29 -1.85 -4.16
C VAL A 206 11.86 -2.85 -3.15
N ASP A 207 11.80 -2.50 -1.88
CA ASP A 207 11.97 -3.43 -0.77
C ASP A 207 10.95 -4.58 -0.81
N ILE A 208 11.36 -5.78 -0.39
CA ILE A 208 10.50 -6.98 -0.41
C ILE A 208 9.20 -6.76 0.37
N LYS A 209 9.26 -6.14 1.55
CA LYS A 209 8.06 -5.93 2.39
C LYS A 209 7.07 -4.97 1.72
N THR A 210 7.58 -3.97 1.01
CA THR A 210 6.76 -3.05 0.21
C THR A 210 6.03 -3.81 -0.88
N ALA A 211 6.71 -4.72 -1.59
CA ALA A 211 6.07 -5.55 -2.62
C ALA A 211 5.07 -6.57 -2.04
N GLU A 212 5.33 -7.10 -0.84
CA GLU A 212 4.40 -8.02 -0.16
C GLU A 212 3.11 -7.33 0.28
N ILE A 213 3.18 -6.06 0.79
CA ILE A 213 2.00 -5.36 1.31
C ILE A 213 1.12 -4.74 0.22
N ILE A 214 1.68 -4.32 -0.92
CA ILE A 214 0.96 -3.52 -1.92
C ILE A 214 -0.27 -4.24 -2.50
N LYS A 215 -0.23 -5.58 -2.61
CA LYS A 215 -1.37 -6.36 -3.08
C LYS A 215 -2.60 -6.21 -2.18
N TYR A 216 -2.40 -6.21 -0.86
CA TYR A 216 -3.49 -5.96 0.11
C TYR A 216 -4.04 -4.55 -0.03
N VAL A 217 -3.16 -3.55 -0.17
CA VAL A 217 -3.55 -2.15 -0.33
C VAL A 217 -4.43 -1.98 -1.57
N ASN A 218 -4.01 -2.53 -2.72
CA ASN A 218 -4.78 -2.46 -3.96
C ASN A 218 -6.15 -3.11 -3.82
N ASN A 219 -6.21 -4.34 -3.31
CA ASN A 219 -7.46 -5.07 -3.19
C ASN A 219 -8.40 -4.41 -2.17
N SER A 220 -7.87 -3.92 -1.05
CA SER A 220 -8.67 -3.20 -0.05
C SER A 220 -9.22 -1.88 -0.61
N TRP A 221 -8.43 -1.16 -1.41
CA TRP A 221 -8.88 0.05 -2.09
C TRP A 221 -9.99 -0.23 -3.12
N HIS A 222 -9.87 -1.34 -3.86
CA HIS A 222 -10.95 -1.75 -4.77
C HIS A 222 -12.23 -2.07 -4.02
N ALA A 223 -12.14 -2.83 -2.91
CA ALA A 223 -13.29 -3.15 -2.06
C ALA A 223 -13.92 -1.89 -1.45
N LEU A 224 -13.10 -0.94 -0.99
CA LEU A 224 -13.54 0.34 -0.46
C LEU A 224 -14.35 1.14 -1.50
N LYS A 225 -13.84 1.24 -2.74
CA LYS A 225 -14.54 1.94 -3.83
C LYS A 225 -15.89 1.31 -4.14
N VAL A 226 -15.97 -0.02 -4.21
CA VAL A 226 -17.24 -0.74 -4.45
C VAL A 226 -18.22 -0.46 -3.32
N THR A 227 -17.78 -0.57 -2.07
CA THR A 227 -18.65 -0.35 -0.90
C THR A 227 -19.14 1.09 -0.83
N PHE A 228 -18.26 2.08 -1.07
CA PHE A 228 -18.64 3.49 -1.12
C PHE A 228 -19.71 3.75 -2.19
N GLY A 229 -19.49 3.25 -3.42
CA GLY A 229 -20.46 3.37 -4.50
C GLY A 229 -21.82 2.74 -4.15
N ASN A 230 -21.81 1.56 -3.50
CA ASN A 230 -23.03 0.87 -3.09
C ASN A 230 -23.79 1.62 -1.98
N GLU A 231 -23.10 2.20 -0.98
CA GLU A 231 -23.74 2.99 0.08
C GLU A 231 -24.36 4.28 -0.49
N VAL A 232 -23.62 5.00 -1.36
CA VAL A 232 -24.14 6.17 -2.08
C VAL A 232 -25.35 5.78 -2.94
N GLY A 233 -25.27 4.67 -3.67
CA GLY A 233 -26.37 4.13 -4.47
C GLY A 233 -27.62 3.83 -3.64
N SER A 234 -27.46 3.29 -2.43
CA SER A 234 -28.55 2.99 -1.51
C SER A 234 -29.23 4.26 -1.01
N ILE A 235 -28.45 5.31 -0.66
CA ILE A 235 -28.98 6.63 -0.29
C ILE A 235 -29.77 7.25 -1.46
N CYS A 236 -29.18 7.27 -2.66
CA CYS A 236 -29.84 7.81 -3.85
C CYS A 236 -31.18 7.11 -4.12
N LYS A 237 -31.20 5.78 -4.04
CA LYS A 237 -32.43 5.00 -4.24
C LYS A 237 -33.51 5.37 -3.22
N ALA A 238 -33.16 5.51 -1.94
CA ALA A 238 -34.12 5.90 -0.89
C ALA A 238 -34.68 7.31 -1.09
N LEU A 239 -33.92 8.19 -1.74
CA LEU A 239 -34.29 9.57 -2.06
C LEU A 239 -34.91 9.73 -3.47
N ASN A 240 -35.12 8.65 -4.24
CA ASN A 240 -35.58 8.66 -5.64
C ASN A 240 -34.66 9.46 -6.57
N ILE A 241 -33.35 9.37 -6.35
CA ILE A 241 -32.31 9.98 -7.19
C ILE A 241 -31.68 8.87 -8.05
N ASP A 242 -31.36 9.17 -9.33
CA ASP A 242 -30.60 8.25 -10.17
C ASP A 242 -29.14 8.19 -9.73
N SER A 243 -28.75 7.06 -9.13
CA SER A 243 -27.40 6.84 -8.64
C SER A 243 -26.37 6.72 -9.77
N ASN A 244 -26.77 6.28 -10.98
CA ASN A 244 -25.83 6.22 -12.10
C ASN A 244 -25.46 7.63 -12.55
N GLU A 245 -26.44 8.54 -12.66
CA GLU A 245 -26.18 9.94 -13.00
C GLU A 245 -25.25 10.60 -11.96
N VAL A 246 -25.50 10.37 -10.65
CA VAL A 246 -24.64 10.88 -9.57
C VAL A 246 -23.21 10.38 -9.70
N MET A 247 -23.02 9.06 -9.90
CA MET A 247 -21.70 8.47 -9.96
C MET A 247 -20.97 8.77 -11.28
N ASP A 248 -21.69 8.93 -12.38
CA ASP A 248 -21.12 9.38 -13.66
C ASP A 248 -20.55 10.79 -13.56
N ILE A 249 -21.24 11.71 -12.86
CA ILE A 249 -20.74 13.05 -12.59
C ILE A 249 -19.55 12.99 -11.63
N PHE A 250 -19.65 12.23 -10.54
CA PHE A 250 -18.57 12.04 -9.57
C PHE A 250 -17.27 11.56 -10.22
N CYS A 251 -17.35 10.60 -11.15
CA CYS A 251 -16.21 10.02 -11.85
C CYS A 251 -15.58 10.94 -12.91
N LYS A 252 -16.24 12.05 -13.30
CA LYS A 252 -15.64 13.05 -14.21
C LYS A 252 -14.53 13.87 -13.56
N ASP A 253 -14.50 13.96 -12.22
CA ASP A 253 -13.42 14.63 -11.50
C ASP A 253 -12.21 13.68 -11.37
N ILE A 254 -11.31 13.76 -12.34
CA ILE A 254 -10.04 13.03 -12.36
C ILE A 254 -8.89 13.79 -11.67
N ILE A 255 -9.15 14.96 -11.11
CA ILE A 255 -8.17 15.80 -10.42
C ILE A 255 -8.16 15.49 -8.93
N LEU A 256 -9.33 15.35 -8.31
CA LEU A 256 -9.47 15.07 -6.88
C LEU A 256 -10.06 13.68 -6.62
N ASN A 257 -11.26 13.38 -7.17
CA ASN A 257 -12.00 12.17 -6.83
C ASN A 257 -11.31 10.89 -7.34
N ILE A 258 -10.94 10.87 -8.61
CA ILE A 258 -10.31 9.72 -9.28
C ILE A 258 -8.83 10.02 -9.56
N SER A 259 -8.08 10.30 -8.51
CA SER A 259 -6.68 10.70 -8.60
C SER A 259 -5.87 10.22 -7.39
N ALA A 260 -4.58 10.57 -7.33
CA ALA A 260 -3.72 10.32 -6.18
C ALA A 260 -3.89 11.35 -5.04
N SER A 261 -4.71 12.40 -5.24
CA SER A 261 -4.99 13.41 -4.23
C SER A 261 -5.61 12.78 -2.99
N TYR A 262 -5.19 13.22 -1.81
CA TYR A 262 -5.62 12.73 -0.50
C TYR A 262 -5.29 11.25 -0.19
N LEU A 263 -4.52 10.56 -1.03
CA LEU A 263 -4.10 9.17 -0.81
C LEU A 263 -2.70 9.05 -0.15
N ARG A 264 -2.07 10.17 0.16
CA ARG A 264 -0.81 10.17 0.92
C ARG A 264 -1.11 10.11 2.41
N PRO A 265 -0.47 9.21 3.17
CA PRO A 265 -0.54 9.25 4.63
C PRO A 265 -0.13 10.62 5.16
N GLY A 266 -0.81 11.07 6.21
CA GLY A 266 -0.60 12.37 6.85
C GLY A 266 -1.45 12.48 8.10
N PHE A 267 -1.67 13.70 8.59
CA PHE A 267 -2.49 13.89 9.77
C PHE A 267 -3.99 13.84 9.46
N ALA A 268 -4.81 13.84 10.52
CA ALA A 268 -6.27 13.81 10.43
C ALA A 268 -6.82 15.00 9.63
N TYR A 269 -7.93 14.79 8.93
CA TYR A 269 -8.59 15.88 8.23
C TYR A 269 -9.38 16.78 9.19
N GLY A 270 -9.51 18.05 8.80
CA GLY A 270 -10.27 19.08 9.50
C GLY A 270 -10.91 20.07 8.52
N GLY A 271 -11.06 21.29 8.98
CA GLY A 271 -11.65 22.38 8.19
C GLY A 271 -13.17 22.46 8.29
N ALA A 272 -13.73 23.39 7.52
CA ALA A 272 -15.16 23.65 7.54
C ALA A 272 -15.99 22.65 6.73
N CYS A 273 -15.45 22.13 5.62
CA CYS A 273 -16.23 21.39 4.63
C CYS A 273 -16.31 19.90 4.96
N LEU A 274 -15.16 19.20 5.06
CA LEU A 274 -15.16 17.74 5.18
C LEU A 274 -15.95 17.23 6.40
N PRO A 275 -15.76 17.72 7.62
CA PRO A 275 -16.53 17.25 8.78
C PRO A 275 -18.02 17.55 8.65
N LYS A 276 -18.37 18.76 8.16
CA LYS A 276 -19.76 19.21 8.04
C LYS A 276 -20.53 18.39 7.00
N ASP A 277 -19.97 18.24 5.79
CA ASP A 277 -20.67 17.61 4.69
C ASP A 277 -20.78 16.09 4.91
N LEU A 278 -19.76 15.48 5.53
CA LEU A 278 -19.84 14.08 5.95
C LEU A 278 -20.94 13.88 7.01
N SER A 279 -21.01 14.74 8.03
CA SER A 279 -22.07 14.66 9.04
C SER A 279 -23.47 14.86 8.43
N ALA A 280 -23.60 15.75 7.44
CA ALA A 280 -24.85 15.94 6.71
C ALA A 280 -25.24 14.69 5.91
N LEU A 281 -24.30 14.00 5.28
CA LEU A 281 -24.57 12.75 4.54
C LEU A 281 -24.99 11.62 5.48
N VAL A 282 -24.35 11.49 6.65
CA VAL A 282 -24.76 10.54 7.70
C VAL A 282 -26.18 10.82 8.20
N ALA A 283 -26.52 12.10 8.45
CA ALA A 283 -27.86 12.49 8.85
C ALA A 283 -28.91 12.15 7.77
N LEU A 284 -28.60 12.46 6.50
CA LEU A 284 -29.46 12.19 5.36
C LEU A 284 -29.71 10.69 5.17
N SER A 285 -28.68 9.84 5.31
CA SER A 285 -28.85 8.40 5.25
C SER A 285 -29.77 7.87 6.37
N SER A 286 -29.61 8.43 7.58
CA SER A 286 -30.46 8.09 8.72
C SER A 286 -31.93 8.49 8.49
N GLU A 287 -32.17 9.71 8.01
CA GLU A 287 -33.52 10.18 7.65
C GLU A 287 -34.17 9.31 6.57
N ALA A 288 -33.36 8.83 5.60
CA ALA A 288 -33.81 7.93 4.54
C ALA A 288 -33.94 6.47 5.01
N ASN A 289 -33.66 6.14 6.28
CA ASN A 289 -33.58 4.78 6.83
C ASN A 289 -32.64 3.85 6.05
N VAL A 290 -31.51 4.36 5.59
CA VAL A 290 -30.45 3.60 4.91
C VAL A 290 -29.28 3.37 5.86
N SER A 291 -28.86 2.11 6.01
CA SER A 291 -27.66 1.76 6.77
C SER A 291 -26.40 2.01 5.92
N THR A 292 -25.46 2.84 6.43
CA THR A 292 -24.23 3.23 5.74
C THR A 292 -22.99 3.04 6.64
N PRO A 293 -22.65 1.77 7.00
CA PRO A 293 -21.59 1.50 7.97
C PRO A 293 -20.21 2.07 7.59
N LEU A 294 -19.85 2.13 6.30
CA LEU A 294 -18.61 2.74 5.85
C LEU A 294 -18.61 4.25 6.11
N ILE A 295 -19.63 4.95 5.62
CA ILE A 295 -19.76 6.41 5.75
C ILE A 295 -19.85 6.81 7.22
N ASP A 296 -20.63 6.10 8.03
CA ASP A 296 -20.81 6.32 9.47
C ASP A 296 -19.49 6.18 10.25
N ASN A 297 -18.56 5.36 9.79
CA ASN A 297 -17.30 5.12 10.48
C ASN A 297 -16.14 6.00 9.99
N ILE A 298 -16.30 6.81 8.95
CA ILE A 298 -15.24 7.73 8.49
C ILE A 298 -14.84 8.72 9.59
N CYS A 299 -15.82 9.35 10.26
CA CYS A 299 -15.55 10.26 11.39
C CYS A 299 -14.82 9.55 12.53
N LYS A 300 -15.28 8.34 12.90
CA LYS A 300 -14.66 7.56 13.98
C LYS A 300 -13.22 7.16 13.65
N SER A 301 -12.95 6.84 12.39
CA SER A 301 -11.60 6.56 11.92
C SER A 301 -10.68 7.78 12.04
N ASN A 302 -11.20 8.97 11.69
CA ASN A 302 -10.47 10.22 11.82
C ASN A 302 -10.17 10.59 13.28
N GLU A 303 -11.16 10.43 14.19
CA GLU A 303 -10.95 10.64 15.64
C GLU A 303 -9.92 9.65 16.21
N ALA A 304 -10.02 8.38 15.87
CA ALA A 304 -9.02 7.37 16.29
C ALA A 304 -7.60 7.70 15.78
N HIS A 305 -7.50 8.40 14.64
CA HIS A 305 -6.23 8.88 14.11
C HIS A 305 -5.68 10.04 14.95
N ILE A 306 -6.52 10.98 15.39
CA ILE A 306 -6.15 12.06 16.34
C ILE A 306 -5.68 11.48 17.67
N GLU A 307 -6.42 10.51 18.23
CA GLU A 307 -6.05 9.84 19.47
C GLU A 307 -4.68 9.15 19.41
N ARG A 308 -4.34 8.54 18.26
CA ARG A 308 -3.01 7.94 18.08
C ARG A 308 -1.90 8.97 18.17
N ALA A 309 -2.09 10.16 17.58
CA ALA A 309 -1.13 11.24 17.66
C ALA A 309 -1.00 11.77 19.10
N LEU A 310 -2.12 11.96 19.80
CA LEU A 310 -2.12 12.37 21.21
C LEU A 310 -1.34 11.36 22.08
N LYS A 311 -1.63 10.07 21.97
CA LYS A 311 -0.91 8.99 22.68
C LYS A 311 0.59 8.96 22.40
N LEU A 312 1.01 9.36 21.21
CA LEU A 312 2.43 9.46 20.87
C LEU A 312 3.10 10.61 21.64
N ILE A 313 2.40 11.74 21.77
CA ILE A 313 2.86 12.91 22.51
C ILE A 313 2.84 12.66 24.03
N GLU A 314 1.84 11.98 24.55
CA GLU A 314 1.70 11.61 25.98
C GLU A 314 2.80 10.67 26.51
N ARG A 315 3.69 10.17 25.64
CA ARG A 315 4.91 9.44 26.08
C ARG A 315 5.94 10.35 26.75
N TYR A 316 5.85 11.65 26.53
CA TYR A 316 6.67 12.64 27.20
C TYR A 316 6.05 13.07 28.52
N LYS A 317 6.89 13.48 29.48
CA LYS A 317 6.43 13.94 30.79
C LYS A 317 5.64 15.25 30.66
N VAL A 318 4.74 15.49 31.60
CA VAL A 318 3.89 16.69 31.61
C VAL A 318 4.70 17.99 31.71
N GLU A 319 5.86 17.94 32.38
CA GLU A 319 6.77 19.09 32.53
C GLU A 319 7.54 19.42 31.24
N THR A 320 7.51 18.54 30.21
CA THR A 320 8.23 18.75 28.94
C THR A 320 7.60 19.90 28.17
N ASN A 321 8.44 20.79 27.66
CA ASN A 321 8.00 21.92 26.84
C ASN A 321 7.72 21.46 25.40
N ILE A 322 6.46 21.48 25.00
CA ILE A 322 6.00 21.00 23.70
C ILE A 322 5.71 22.17 22.77
N GLY A 323 6.41 22.22 21.64
CA GLY A 323 6.20 23.21 20.59
C GLY A 323 5.41 22.66 19.42
N PHE A 324 4.37 23.36 18.97
CA PHE A 324 3.63 23.02 17.75
C PHE A 324 4.02 23.95 16.60
N LEU A 325 4.43 23.40 15.48
CA LEU A 325 4.61 24.09 14.20
C LEU A 325 3.32 23.97 13.39
N GLY A 326 2.51 25.02 13.41
CA GLY A 326 1.23 25.11 12.74
C GLY A 326 0.05 24.64 13.61
N VAL A 327 -1.07 25.35 13.48
CA VAL A 327 -2.30 25.09 14.21
C VAL A 327 -3.53 25.08 13.30
N SER A 328 -3.46 25.67 12.10
CA SER A 328 -4.53 25.59 11.12
C SER A 328 -4.64 24.18 10.54
N PHE A 329 -5.83 23.85 10.02
CA PHE A 329 -6.10 22.48 9.56
C PHE A 329 -5.30 22.07 8.31
N LYS A 330 -4.71 23.02 7.59
CA LYS A 330 -3.89 22.79 6.41
C LYS A 330 -2.95 23.98 6.14
N ALA A 331 -1.88 23.73 5.36
CA ALA A 331 -0.96 24.77 4.90
C ALA A 331 -1.64 25.86 4.05
N GLY A 332 -1.13 27.09 4.11
CA GLY A 332 -1.59 28.21 3.30
C GLY A 332 -2.93 28.80 3.76
N THR A 333 -3.38 28.55 4.97
CA THR A 333 -4.64 29.11 5.53
C THR A 333 -4.53 29.47 7.00
N ASP A 334 -5.34 30.44 7.42
CA ASP A 334 -5.58 30.80 8.82
C ASP A 334 -6.83 30.12 9.42
N ASP A 335 -7.47 29.22 8.68
CA ASP A 335 -8.70 28.55 9.10
C ASP A 335 -8.42 27.48 10.18
N LEU A 336 -9.02 27.67 11.34
CA LEU A 336 -8.87 26.81 12.51
C LEU A 336 -10.08 25.89 12.76
N ARG A 337 -11.13 26.00 11.92
CA ARG A 337 -12.36 25.24 12.11
C ARG A 337 -12.09 23.74 12.06
N ASN A 338 -12.53 23.04 13.09
CA ASN A 338 -12.31 21.59 13.27
C ASN A 338 -10.84 21.17 13.09
N SER A 339 -9.88 22.06 13.41
CA SER A 339 -8.47 21.70 13.34
C SER A 339 -8.17 20.53 14.28
N PRO A 340 -7.65 19.41 13.77
CA PRO A 340 -7.25 18.28 14.59
C PRO A 340 -6.08 18.63 15.51
N THR A 341 -5.21 19.56 15.09
CA THR A 341 -4.10 20.07 15.91
C THR A 341 -4.61 20.82 17.12
N LEU A 342 -5.66 21.66 16.95
CA LEU A 342 -6.30 22.35 18.10
C LEU A 342 -6.87 21.37 19.12
N LYS A 343 -7.50 20.27 18.67
CA LYS A 343 -8.03 19.23 19.57
C LYS A 343 -6.92 18.65 20.45
N ILE A 344 -5.75 18.34 19.85
CA ILE A 344 -4.59 17.82 20.59
C ILE A 344 -4.08 18.89 21.57
N ILE A 345 -3.91 20.12 21.12
CA ILE A 345 -3.40 21.22 21.95
C ILE A 345 -4.31 21.44 23.18
N HIS A 346 -5.62 21.46 22.99
CA HIS A 346 -6.58 21.58 24.11
C HIS A 346 -6.42 20.43 25.10
N ALA A 347 -6.38 19.20 24.63
CA ALA A 347 -6.23 18.03 25.49
C ALA A 347 -4.92 18.07 26.30
N LEU A 348 -3.82 18.50 25.69
CA LEU A 348 -2.52 18.62 26.36
C LEU A 348 -2.52 19.75 27.42
N ILE A 349 -3.14 20.90 27.11
CA ILE A 349 -3.25 22.02 28.07
C ILE A 349 -4.10 21.59 29.25
N GLU A 350 -5.24 20.92 29.02
CA GLU A 350 -6.10 20.38 30.08
C GLU A 350 -5.36 19.34 30.96
N ALA A 351 -4.48 18.57 30.37
CA ALA A 351 -3.61 17.61 31.06
C ALA A 351 -2.42 18.28 31.78
N GLY A 352 -2.25 19.60 31.66
CA GLY A 352 -1.21 20.36 32.33
C GLY A 352 0.15 20.46 31.62
N TYR A 353 0.22 20.10 30.36
CA TYR A 353 1.46 20.24 29.58
C TYR A 353 1.83 21.70 29.29
N ASN A 354 3.13 21.99 29.24
CA ASN A 354 3.62 23.27 28.77
C ASN A 354 3.62 23.31 27.25
N VAL A 355 2.76 24.15 26.66
CA VAL A 355 2.60 24.23 25.20
C VAL A 355 2.95 25.62 24.68
N ARG A 356 3.62 25.71 23.52
CA ARG A 356 3.75 26.91 22.69
C ARG A 356 3.48 26.56 21.22
N ILE A 357 2.98 27.55 20.49
CA ILE A 357 2.55 27.39 19.10
C ILE A 357 3.27 28.46 18.26
N TYR A 358 3.89 28.02 17.17
CA TYR A 358 4.38 28.93 16.13
C TYR A 358 3.57 28.72 14.85
N ASP A 359 2.85 29.75 14.43
CA ASP A 359 2.08 29.79 13.19
C ASP A 359 2.01 31.23 12.69
N ASP A 360 2.87 31.57 11.76
CA ASP A 360 2.99 32.94 11.22
C ASP A 360 1.76 33.39 10.45
N THR A 361 1.07 32.47 9.75
CA THR A 361 -0.17 32.78 9.02
C THR A 361 -1.30 33.19 9.98
N VAL A 362 -1.45 32.44 11.08
CA VAL A 362 -2.44 32.75 12.12
C VAL A 362 -2.05 34.01 12.89
N SER A 363 -0.78 34.17 13.26
CA SER A 363 -0.25 35.36 13.93
C SER A 363 -0.46 36.63 13.08
N PHE A 364 -0.20 36.55 11.79
CA PHE A 364 -0.44 37.64 10.85
C PHE A 364 -1.93 38.00 10.74
N ALA A 365 -2.82 36.99 10.66
CA ALA A 365 -4.27 37.23 10.61
C ALA A 365 -4.78 37.93 11.87
N LEU A 366 -4.27 37.54 13.04
CA LEU A 366 -4.60 38.20 14.32
C LEU A 366 -4.11 39.65 14.38
N SER A 367 -2.87 39.90 13.95
CA SER A 367 -2.26 41.26 13.98
C SER A 367 -2.93 42.23 12.99
N THR A 368 -3.39 41.75 11.86
CA THR A 368 -4.03 42.57 10.80
C THR A 368 -5.54 42.76 10.98
N GLY A 369 -6.13 42.15 12.02
CA GLY A 369 -7.56 42.21 12.26
C GLY A 369 -8.43 41.36 11.33
N ARG A 370 -7.82 40.51 10.50
CA ARG A 370 -8.56 39.57 9.64
C ARG A 370 -9.15 38.46 10.47
N ASN A 371 -10.44 38.20 10.31
CA ASN A 371 -11.14 37.09 10.98
C ASN A 371 -10.96 37.05 12.51
N VAL A 372 -10.55 38.14 13.17
CA VAL A 372 -10.20 38.17 14.61
C VAL A 372 -11.31 37.62 15.48
N GLY A 373 -12.57 37.96 15.20
CA GLY A 373 -13.71 37.43 15.96
C GLY A 373 -13.77 35.90 15.85
N LEU A 374 -13.73 35.36 14.63
CA LEU A 374 -13.78 33.93 14.36
C LEU A 374 -12.54 33.19 14.93
N LEU A 375 -11.36 33.77 14.79
CA LEU A 375 -10.11 33.21 15.34
C LEU A 375 -10.14 33.18 16.86
N ARG A 376 -10.59 34.24 17.52
CA ARG A 376 -10.72 34.29 18.98
C ARG A 376 -11.76 33.32 19.52
N ASP A 377 -12.90 33.19 18.83
CA ASP A 377 -13.92 32.21 19.17
C ASP A 377 -13.43 30.77 19.10
N GLN A 378 -12.51 30.47 18.14
CA GLN A 378 -11.94 29.16 17.94
C GLN A 378 -10.69 28.88 18.76
N LEU A 379 -9.81 29.87 18.91
CA LEU A 379 -8.61 29.79 19.72
C LEU A 379 -8.92 29.87 21.21
N GLY A 380 -9.99 30.61 21.62
CA GLY A 380 -10.24 30.86 23.01
C GLY A 380 -8.99 31.43 23.69
N ASP A 381 -8.66 30.89 24.86
CA ASP A 381 -7.46 31.25 25.63
C ASP A 381 -6.13 30.79 24.96
N ILE A 382 -6.18 30.03 23.88
CA ILE A 382 -4.98 29.45 23.19
C ILE A 382 -4.12 30.56 22.57
N SER A 383 -4.68 31.71 22.21
CA SER A 383 -3.90 32.83 21.67
C SER A 383 -2.70 33.25 22.55
N LYS A 384 -2.76 33.03 23.86
CA LYS A 384 -1.67 33.28 24.81
C LYS A 384 -0.48 32.31 24.69
N PHE A 385 -0.66 31.21 23.97
CA PHE A 385 0.37 30.21 23.72
C PHE A 385 1.08 30.41 22.37
N LEU A 386 0.61 31.35 21.53
CA LEU A 386 1.29 31.74 20.31
C LEU A 386 2.59 32.49 20.63
N VAL A 387 3.66 32.12 19.92
CA VAL A 387 4.93 32.84 19.94
C VAL A 387 5.14 33.58 18.63
N GLU A 388 5.78 34.75 18.70
CA GLU A 388 5.91 35.65 17.54
C GLU A 388 7.15 35.36 16.69
N SER A 389 8.18 34.76 17.30
CA SER A 389 9.44 34.53 16.58
C SER A 389 9.87 33.06 16.55
N PRO A 390 10.55 32.62 15.47
CA PRO A 390 11.20 31.33 15.43
C PRO A 390 12.16 31.07 16.58
N LYS A 391 12.86 32.12 17.04
CA LYS A 391 13.80 32.03 18.14
C LYS A 391 13.12 31.69 19.45
N ASP A 392 12.05 32.43 19.81
CA ASP A 392 11.32 32.17 21.06
C ASP A 392 10.69 30.77 21.07
N PHE A 393 10.29 30.27 19.90
CA PHE A 393 9.81 28.90 19.72
C PHE A 393 10.92 27.88 20.01
N LEU A 394 12.09 28.08 19.37
CA LEU A 394 13.24 27.19 19.54
C LEU A 394 13.81 27.23 20.95
N ASP A 395 13.85 28.40 21.59
CA ASP A 395 14.33 28.55 22.98
C ASP A 395 13.40 27.82 23.98
N PHE A 396 12.12 27.66 23.65
CA PHE A 396 11.13 27.00 24.49
C PHE A 396 11.03 25.48 24.25
N ALA A 397 10.91 25.04 22.98
CA ALA A 397 10.46 23.69 22.65
C ALA A 397 11.57 22.63 22.86
N GLU A 398 11.32 21.65 23.74
CA GLU A 398 12.15 20.44 23.89
C GLU A 398 11.69 19.34 22.92
N VAL A 399 10.39 19.24 22.69
CA VAL A 399 9.75 18.35 21.72
C VAL A 399 8.96 19.19 20.72
N VAL A 400 9.17 18.96 19.42
CA VAL A 400 8.51 19.71 18.36
C VAL A 400 7.53 18.81 17.62
N ILE A 401 6.28 19.26 17.54
CA ILE A 401 5.21 18.61 16.76
C ILE A 401 5.05 19.38 15.45
N VAL A 402 5.34 18.75 14.33
CA VAL A 402 5.13 19.35 13.02
C VAL A 402 3.74 18.98 12.53
N ALA A 403 2.80 19.94 12.61
CA ALA A 403 1.38 19.71 12.29
C ALA A 403 0.97 20.19 10.89
N LYS A 404 1.79 21.00 10.23
CA LYS A 404 1.64 21.38 8.82
C LYS A 404 2.98 21.67 8.17
N ASN A 405 3.03 21.62 6.85
CA ASN A 405 4.23 21.97 6.09
C ASN A 405 4.06 23.36 5.47
N GLU A 406 4.77 24.36 6.01
CA GLU A 406 4.81 25.74 5.50
C GLU A 406 6.24 26.12 5.11
N PRO A 407 6.45 26.84 4.00
CA PRO A 407 7.77 27.30 3.60
C PRO A 407 8.46 28.16 4.66
N SER A 408 7.69 28.94 5.43
CA SER A 408 8.18 29.79 6.51
C SER A 408 8.78 29.02 7.69
N PHE A 409 8.44 27.75 7.84
CA PHE A 409 9.00 26.89 8.89
C PHE A 409 10.42 26.40 8.60
N SER A 410 10.93 26.63 7.39
CA SER A 410 12.25 26.12 6.96
C SER A 410 13.39 26.52 7.91
N VAL A 411 13.35 27.74 8.46
CA VAL A 411 14.37 28.22 9.43
C VAL A 411 14.35 27.36 10.70
N ILE A 412 13.16 27.07 11.22
CA ILE A 412 13.00 26.24 12.43
C ILE A 412 13.38 24.79 12.12
N LEU A 413 12.88 24.25 11.01
CA LEU A 413 13.09 22.85 10.63
C LEU A 413 14.57 22.52 10.44
N ASN A 414 15.38 23.45 9.94
CA ASN A 414 16.83 23.27 9.79
C ASN A 414 17.57 23.15 11.13
N GLU A 415 17.00 23.69 12.21
CA GLU A 415 17.59 23.66 13.56
C GLU A 415 17.08 22.49 14.42
N LEU A 416 16.21 21.63 13.87
CA LEU A 416 15.62 20.51 14.61
C LEU A 416 16.43 19.20 14.54
N ILE A 417 17.58 19.17 13.89
CA ILE A 417 18.36 17.96 13.59
C ILE A 417 18.65 17.12 14.85
N ASP A 418 18.90 17.78 15.99
CA ASP A 418 19.24 17.13 17.26
C ASP A 418 18.11 17.17 18.29
N ARG A 419 16.87 17.58 17.91
CA ARG A 419 15.71 17.66 18.80
C ARG A 419 14.78 16.47 18.63
N HIS A 420 13.92 16.27 19.64
CA HIS A 420 12.81 15.33 19.52
C HIS A 420 11.75 15.93 18.63
N VAL A 421 11.48 15.30 17.50
CA VAL A 421 10.47 15.73 16.51
C VAL A 421 9.42 14.65 16.33
N ILE A 422 8.14 15.03 16.41
CA ILE A 422 7.01 14.22 15.98
C ILE A 422 6.46 14.87 14.70
N ASP A 423 6.67 14.22 13.58
CA ASP A 423 6.21 14.66 12.28
C ASP A 423 4.85 14.05 11.97
N LEU A 424 3.78 14.87 12.02
CA LEU A 424 2.40 14.44 11.72
C LEU A 424 2.06 14.50 10.22
N VAL A 425 2.88 15.19 9.42
CA VAL A 425 2.56 15.49 8.01
C VAL A 425 3.42 14.76 6.99
N GLY A 426 4.38 13.99 7.43
CA GLY A 426 5.24 13.17 6.56
C GLY A 426 6.24 14.00 5.75
N LEU A 427 7.03 14.85 6.40
CA LEU A 427 8.11 15.60 5.78
C LEU A 427 9.18 14.67 5.24
N LYS A 428 9.64 14.93 4.01
CA LYS A 428 10.63 14.09 3.34
C LYS A 428 11.99 14.10 4.07
N GLU A 429 12.33 15.20 4.72
CA GLU A 429 13.59 15.43 5.43
C GLU A 429 13.71 14.58 6.70
N PHE A 430 12.59 14.15 7.29
CA PHE A 430 12.53 13.38 8.53
C PHE A 430 12.26 11.89 8.33
N LYS A 431 12.42 11.37 7.09
CA LYS A 431 12.27 9.94 6.83
C LYS A 431 13.21 9.12 7.70
N VAL A 432 12.59 8.20 8.48
CA VAL A 432 13.29 7.11 9.22
C VAL A 432 13.92 7.51 10.57
N LYS A 433 13.38 8.45 11.32
CA LYS A 433 13.61 8.44 12.77
C LYS A 433 12.39 7.78 13.45
N GLU A 434 12.62 7.09 14.59
CA GLU A 434 11.60 6.31 15.33
C GLU A 434 10.34 7.10 15.74
N ASN A 435 10.27 8.39 15.45
CA ASN A 435 9.25 9.35 15.85
C ASN A 435 8.41 9.91 14.68
N THR A 436 8.43 9.31 13.49
CA THR A 436 7.47 9.68 12.44
C THR A 436 6.14 9.02 12.71
N TYR A 437 5.07 9.81 12.67
CA TYR A 437 3.70 9.36 12.92
C TYR A 437 3.11 8.59 11.72
N THR A 438 3.60 8.84 10.52
CA THR A 438 3.13 8.28 9.24
C THR A 438 4.17 7.39 8.57
#